data_764a44d2ba6f3146c941d633008975d5
#
_entry.id   764a44d2ba6f3146c941d633008975d5
#
_cell.length_a   1.000
_cell.length_b   1.000
_cell.length_c   1.000
_cell.angle_alpha   90.00
_cell.angle_beta   90.00
_cell.angle_gamma   90.00
#
_symmetry.space_group_name_H-M   'P 1'
#
loop_
_entity.id
_entity.type
_entity.pdbx_description
1 polymer ?
#
loop_
_entity_poly.entity_id
_entity_poly.type
_entity_poly.pdbx_seq_one_letter_code
_entity_poly.pdbx_strand_id
1 'polypeptide(L)'
;MRPKLRSYLAWLPVLLLVVPVILWPGYSMAIQELIPRLSLDLTYDDNILFSRRSPQRDWIYEVRPSLSWRYRTERDILDVMAGLHGQKYNTEHDLDTLDQDYRLYASREVFFGTTISLNARYILDTTLDEEFTEEGLLLSRQERHVYSLEPAVQWQATERSTWAFSAPVYHVNYEGDKNQDYSTEYLTLSYSYLLDDEKTSLFAQPSVGFIDFEYGDTKVYEMMFGVGREFTERLFAKLMAGLSYTRSHIDERFEPIGPFSIKVQDEEDYSKTGWVGAGELKWDWDRGQWNMNFVRRVSASGYGETLIRDRLTTEASWRITERIHFKGRLSIGQVKSQSDKTLRSYYYDYDDYVTYDVSPAIVYQLTERIDVQAYYRYSLIDYKEVSDTRHRNRFFIRLDYRDVWFGQ
;
A
#
# COMPACT_ATOMS: atom_id res chain seq x y z
N MET A 1 -8.06 -20.65 -19.11
CA MET A 1 -7.68 -19.50 -19.98
C MET A 1 -6.23 -19.10 -19.65
N ARG A 2 -5.39 -18.76 -20.63
CA ARG A 2 -3.96 -18.50 -20.38
C ARG A 2 -3.78 -17.04 -20.01
N PRO A 3 -3.11 -16.68 -18.91
CA PRO A 3 -2.77 -15.29 -18.65
C PRO A 3 -1.99 -14.72 -19.84
N LYS A 4 -2.32 -13.50 -20.25
CA LYS A 4 -1.62 -12.79 -21.32
C LYS A 4 -0.17 -12.55 -20.88
N LEU A 5 0.72 -13.47 -21.18
CA LEU A 5 2.18 -13.43 -20.88
C LEU A 5 2.89 -12.20 -21.48
N ARG A 6 2.19 -11.32 -22.20
CA ARG A 6 2.79 -10.22 -22.97
C ARG A 6 3.31 -9.05 -22.09
N SER A 7 2.71 -8.79 -20.94
CA SER A 7 3.14 -7.70 -20.07
C SER A 7 4.44 -8.02 -19.32
N TYR A 8 4.65 -9.27 -18.92
CA TYR A 8 5.86 -9.67 -18.17
C TYR A 8 7.16 -9.58 -18.97
N LEU A 9 7.10 -9.80 -20.29
CA LEU A 9 8.27 -9.75 -21.19
C LEU A 9 8.78 -8.32 -21.43
N ALA A 10 7.98 -7.29 -21.25
CA ALA A 10 8.38 -5.91 -21.47
C ALA A 10 9.38 -5.40 -20.41
N TRP A 11 9.35 -5.95 -19.20
CA TRP A 11 10.18 -5.52 -18.06
C TRP A 11 11.43 -6.37 -17.85
N LEU A 12 11.49 -7.54 -18.48
CA LEU A 12 12.66 -8.42 -18.40
C LEU A 12 13.99 -7.72 -18.75
N PRO A 13 14.05 -6.85 -19.79
CA PRO A 13 15.28 -6.10 -20.12
C PRO A 13 15.67 -5.09 -19.02
N VAL A 14 14.70 -4.43 -18.39
CA VAL A 14 14.96 -3.45 -17.32
C VAL A 14 15.48 -4.17 -16.08
N LEU A 15 14.87 -5.29 -15.71
CA LEU A 15 15.33 -6.14 -14.61
C LEU A 15 16.74 -6.71 -14.88
N LEU A 16 17.00 -7.18 -16.09
CA LEU A 16 18.31 -7.71 -16.49
C LEU A 16 19.43 -6.65 -16.48
N LEU A 17 19.09 -5.37 -16.62
CA LEU A 17 20.06 -4.26 -16.54
C LEU A 17 20.23 -3.74 -15.11
N VAL A 18 19.15 -3.63 -14.33
CA VAL A 18 19.17 -3.03 -13.00
C VAL A 18 19.71 -4.01 -11.94
N VAL A 19 19.29 -5.25 -11.97
CA VAL A 19 19.69 -6.27 -10.97
C VAL A 19 21.22 -6.49 -10.93
N PRO A 20 21.95 -6.69 -12.05
CA PRO A 20 23.40 -6.86 -12.00
C PRO A 20 24.14 -5.63 -11.48
N VAL A 21 23.67 -4.42 -11.80
CA VAL A 21 24.30 -3.17 -11.34
C VAL A 21 24.16 -3.03 -9.82
N ILE A 22 23.02 -3.40 -9.28
CA ILE A 22 22.76 -3.33 -7.84
C ILE A 22 23.49 -4.45 -7.08
N LEU A 23 23.54 -5.67 -7.64
CA LEU A 23 24.10 -6.83 -6.96
C LEU A 23 25.63 -6.96 -7.08
N TRP A 24 26.31 -6.07 -7.84
CA TRP A 24 27.76 -6.12 -7.96
C TRP A 24 28.44 -5.59 -6.67
N PRO A 25 29.02 -6.45 -5.83
CA PRO A 25 29.62 -6.00 -4.56
C PRO A 25 30.81 -5.09 -4.81
N GLY A 26 30.73 -3.84 -4.33
CA GLY A 26 31.91 -2.98 -4.23
C GLY A 26 32.81 -3.47 -3.07
N TYR A 27 34.12 -3.40 -3.24
CA TYR A 27 35.06 -3.68 -2.14
C TYR A 27 35.10 -2.49 -1.16
N SER A 28 34.12 -2.38 -0.29
CA SER A 28 34.09 -1.38 0.78
C SER A 28 33.78 -2.05 2.12
N MET A 29 34.17 -1.42 3.23
CA MET A 29 33.75 -1.88 4.56
C MET A 29 32.22 -1.80 4.63
N ALA A 30 31.59 -2.92 4.92
CA ALA A 30 30.15 -3.06 4.97
C ALA A 30 29.70 -3.27 6.41
N ILE A 31 28.67 -2.54 6.82
CA ILE A 31 27.92 -2.86 8.04
C ILE A 31 26.86 -3.90 7.66
N GLN A 32 26.87 -5.04 8.37
CA GLN A 32 25.89 -6.09 8.19
C GLN A 32 25.14 -6.32 9.51
N GLU A 33 23.82 -6.36 9.43
CA GLU A 33 22.97 -6.63 10.58
C GLU A 33 21.98 -7.74 10.26
N LEU A 34 21.85 -8.72 11.15
CA LEU A 34 20.78 -9.72 11.11
C LEU A 34 19.84 -9.46 12.28
N ILE A 35 18.58 -9.15 11.98
CA ILE A 35 17.60 -8.66 12.95
C ILE A 35 16.42 -9.63 13.00
N PRO A 36 16.42 -10.59 13.94
CA PRO A 36 15.24 -11.39 14.24
C PRO A 36 14.21 -10.55 15.01
N ARG A 37 12.94 -10.79 14.68
CA ARG A 37 11.79 -10.23 15.42
C ARG A 37 10.76 -11.32 15.64
N LEU A 38 10.07 -11.25 16.77
CA LEU A 38 8.93 -12.09 17.08
C LEU A 38 7.87 -11.22 17.75
N SER A 39 6.68 -11.16 17.13
CA SER A 39 5.51 -10.54 17.75
C SER A 39 4.49 -11.61 18.09
N LEU A 40 3.95 -11.54 19.30
CA LEU A 40 2.85 -12.37 19.78
C LEU A 40 1.67 -11.47 20.11
N ASP A 41 0.54 -11.70 19.47
CA ASP A 41 -0.67 -10.91 19.66
C ASP A 41 -1.80 -11.76 20.26
N LEU A 42 -2.53 -11.16 21.17
CA LEU A 42 -3.84 -11.61 21.59
C LEU A 42 -4.86 -10.53 21.18
N THR A 43 -5.75 -10.88 20.28
CA THR A 43 -6.74 -9.99 19.69
C THR A 43 -8.15 -10.42 20.09
N TYR A 44 -8.96 -9.51 20.61
CA TYR A 44 -10.41 -9.67 20.68
C TYR A 44 -11.06 -8.85 19.55
N ASP A 45 -11.88 -9.49 18.78
CA ASP A 45 -12.57 -8.91 17.63
C ASP A 45 -14.08 -9.15 17.76
N ASP A 46 -14.88 -8.07 17.71
CA ASP A 46 -16.34 -8.15 17.86
C ASP A 46 -17.09 -8.46 16.57
N ASN A 47 -16.39 -8.39 15.40
CA ASN A 47 -16.99 -8.59 14.09
C ASN A 47 -15.97 -9.10 13.06
N ILE A 48 -15.48 -10.34 13.23
CA ILE A 48 -14.41 -10.94 12.43
C ILE A 48 -14.69 -11.00 10.92
N LEU A 49 -15.97 -11.07 10.52
CA LEU A 49 -16.39 -11.08 9.12
C LEU A 49 -16.87 -9.72 8.61
N PHE A 50 -16.74 -8.67 9.40
CA PHE A 50 -17.22 -7.33 9.06
C PHE A 50 -18.68 -7.30 8.60
N SER A 51 -19.53 -8.11 9.25
CA SER A 51 -20.92 -8.35 8.89
C SER A 51 -21.83 -7.28 9.50
N ARG A 52 -22.87 -6.86 8.75
CA ARG A 52 -23.90 -5.94 9.24
C ARG A 52 -24.92 -6.61 10.14
N ARG A 53 -25.46 -7.77 9.70
CA ARG A 53 -26.65 -8.37 10.31
C ARG A 53 -26.36 -9.42 11.38
N SER A 54 -25.19 -10.01 11.33
CA SER A 54 -24.79 -11.09 12.23
C SER A 54 -23.31 -10.96 12.55
N PRO A 55 -22.90 -9.94 13.34
CA PRO A 55 -21.50 -9.79 13.73
C PRO A 55 -21.09 -10.99 14.56
N GLN A 56 -20.02 -11.63 14.14
CA GLN A 56 -19.41 -12.76 14.86
C GLN A 56 -18.18 -12.24 15.60
N ARG A 57 -18.05 -12.62 16.87
CA ARG A 57 -16.92 -12.23 17.72
C ARG A 57 -16.03 -13.42 17.97
N ASP A 58 -14.73 -13.19 18.03
CA ASP A 58 -13.78 -14.23 18.42
C ASP A 58 -12.52 -13.65 19.10
N TRP A 59 -11.77 -14.56 19.73
CA TRP A 59 -10.40 -14.32 20.15
C TRP A 59 -9.45 -14.88 19.10
N ILE A 60 -8.44 -14.10 18.73
CA ILE A 60 -7.46 -14.47 17.70
C ILE A 60 -6.07 -14.47 18.36
N TYR A 61 -5.36 -15.58 18.22
CA TYR A 61 -3.98 -15.75 18.65
C TYR A 61 -3.10 -15.61 17.41
N GLU A 62 -2.14 -14.68 17.47
CA GLU A 62 -1.31 -14.37 16.31
C GLU A 62 0.16 -14.50 16.67
N VAL A 63 0.94 -15.08 15.77
CA VAL A 63 2.39 -15.17 15.87
C VAL A 63 3.02 -14.63 14.59
N ARG A 64 3.97 -13.69 14.73
CA ARG A 64 4.63 -13.02 13.60
C ARG A 64 6.14 -13.07 13.75
N PRO A 65 6.80 -14.19 13.40
CA PRO A 65 8.25 -14.22 13.27
C PRO A 65 8.68 -13.50 12.01
N SER A 66 9.77 -12.75 12.07
CA SER A 66 10.43 -12.18 10.90
C SER A 66 11.94 -12.10 11.09
N LEU A 67 12.64 -12.16 9.97
CA LEU A 67 14.09 -12.04 9.90
C LEU A 67 14.42 -10.98 8.86
N SER A 68 15.19 -9.97 9.26
CA SER A 68 15.69 -8.94 8.34
C SER A 68 17.20 -9.02 8.28
N TRP A 69 17.74 -8.96 7.06
CA TRP A 69 19.18 -8.81 6.81
C TRP A 69 19.41 -7.47 6.14
N ARG A 70 20.34 -6.68 6.70
CA ARG A 70 20.74 -5.37 6.20
C ARG A 70 22.20 -5.38 5.87
N TYR A 71 22.52 -4.87 4.69
CA TYR A 71 23.87 -4.63 4.23
C TYR A 71 23.98 -3.17 3.80
N ARG A 72 24.95 -2.45 4.34
CA ARG A 72 25.16 -1.03 4.06
C ARG A 72 26.63 -0.73 3.85
N THR A 73 26.92 -0.02 2.79
CA THR A 73 28.21 0.61 2.52
C THR A 73 27.97 2.14 2.36
N GLU A 74 29.02 2.87 2.01
CA GLU A 74 28.86 4.30 1.68
C GLU A 74 27.94 4.54 0.47
N ARG A 75 27.86 3.57 -0.46
CA ARG A 75 27.11 3.70 -1.72
C ARG A 75 26.00 2.68 -1.91
N ASP A 76 25.99 1.64 -1.13
CA ASP A 76 25.06 0.52 -1.30
C ASP A 76 24.17 0.35 -0.07
N ILE A 77 22.91 0.09 -0.31
CA ILE A 77 21.95 -0.36 0.71
C ILE A 77 21.27 -1.61 0.15
N LEU A 78 21.24 -2.68 0.94
CA LEU A 78 20.46 -3.87 0.65
C LEU A 78 19.75 -4.31 1.94
N ASP A 79 18.44 -4.24 1.92
CA ASP A 79 17.57 -4.68 3.02
C ASP A 79 16.68 -5.82 2.51
N VAL A 80 16.79 -7.00 3.12
CA VAL A 80 15.97 -8.19 2.81
C VAL A 80 15.19 -8.55 4.06
N MET A 81 13.89 -8.80 3.93
CA MET A 81 13.04 -9.24 5.03
C MET A 81 12.18 -10.42 4.59
N ALA A 82 12.10 -11.43 5.46
CA ALA A 82 11.15 -12.53 5.36
C ALA A 82 10.32 -12.57 6.65
N GLY A 83 9.01 -12.57 6.52
CA GLY A 83 8.07 -12.63 7.62
C GLY A 83 6.97 -13.65 7.37
N LEU A 84 6.51 -14.26 8.46
CA LEU A 84 5.31 -15.10 8.49
C LEU A 84 4.31 -14.49 9.46
N HIS A 85 3.03 -14.70 9.23
CA HIS A 85 1.96 -14.30 10.13
C HIS A 85 0.95 -15.42 10.26
N GLY A 86 1.03 -16.16 11.35
CA GLY A 86 0.06 -17.19 11.68
C GLY A 86 -1.07 -16.60 12.53
N GLN A 87 -2.31 -16.86 12.14
CA GLN A 87 -3.52 -16.48 12.86
C GLN A 87 -4.30 -17.73 13.22
N LYS A 88 -4.71 -17.84 14.47
CA LYS A 88 -5.55 -18.92 14.97
C LYS A 88 -6.76 -18.36 15.71
N TYR A 89 -7.94 -18.67 15.18
CA TYR A 89 -9.22 -18.30 15.76
C TYR A 89 -9.62 -19.28 16.84
N ASN A 90 -10.22 -18.79 17.92
CA ASN A 90 -10.62 -19.64 19.03
C ASN A 90 -11.87 -20.49 18.72
N THR A 91 -12.81 -19.94 17.96
CA THR A 91 -14.07 -20.59 17.61
C THR A 91 -14.17 -20.92 16.12
N GLU A 92 -13.80 -19.95 15.27
CA GLU A 92 -13.96 -20.03 13.81
C GLU A 92 -12.67 -20.57 13.15
N HIS A 93 -12.36 -21.85 13.38
CA HIS A 93 -11.12 -22.48 12.91
C HIS A 93 -10.96 -22.50 11.38
N ASP A 94 -12.07 -22.40 10.62
CA ASP A 94 -12.01 -22.28 9.15
C ASP A 94 -11.40 -20.95 8.69
N LEU A 95 -11.20 -20.02 9.62
CA LEU A 95 -10.57 -18.74 9.37
C LEU A 95 -9.06 -18.72 9.74
N ASP A 96 -8.50 -19.82 10.22
CA ASP A 96 -7.08 -19.93 10.51
C ASP A 96 -6.26 -19.67 9.23
N THR A 97 -5.19 -18.85 9.33
CA THR A 97 -4.33 -18.50 8.18
C THR A 97 -2.85 -18.54 8.52
N LEU A 98 -2.05 -18.66 7.48
CA LEU A 98 -0.61 -18.47 7.52
C LEU A 98 -0.17 -17.57 6.36
N ASP A 99 -0.09 -16.27 6.64
CA ASP A 99 0.30 -15.27 5.68
C ASP A 99 1.83 -15.16 5.56
N GLN A 100 2.29 -14.63 4.44
CA GLN A 100 3.70 -14.46 4.13
C GLN A 100 3.97 -13.04 3.62
N ASP A 101 5.08 -12.44 4.02
CA ASP A 101 5.53 -11.12 3.54
C ASP A 101 7.05 -11.17 3.31
N TYR A 102 7.47 -11.06 2.05
CA TYR A 102 8.86 -11.00 1.65
C TYR A 102 9.14 -9.64 1.02
N ARG A 103 10.21 -8.97 1.45
CA ARG A 103 10.59 -7.64 0.98
C ARG A 103 12.07 -7.61 0.62
N LEU A 104 12.36 -6.93 -0.46
CA LEU A 104 13.70 -6.60 -0.90
C LEU A 104 13.74 -5.10 -1.21
N TYR A 105 14.64 -4.38 -0.59
CA TYR A 105 15.02 -3.04 -1.00
C TYR A 105 16.51 -3.03 -1.30
N ALA A 106 16.87 -2.55 -2.48
CA ALA A 106 18.25 -2.39 -2.89
C ALA A 106 18.44 -1.00 -3.49
N SER A 107 19.51 -0.29 -3.14
CA SER A 107 19.87 0.95 -3.77
C SER A 107 21.38 1.11 -3.88
N ARG A 108 21.83 1.79 -4.93
CA ARG A 108 23.25 2.09 -5.19
C ARG A 108 23.43 3.48 -5.78
N GLU A 109 24.33 4.24 -5.23
CA GLU A 109 24.85 5.41 -5.89
C GLU A 109 25.87 5.00 -6.96
N VAL A 110 25.45 5.04 -8.24
CA VAL A 110 26.29 4.61 -9.37
C VAL A 110 27.25 5.69 -9.83
N PHE A 111 26.82 6.96 -9.75
CA PHE A 111 27.62 8.16 -9.97
C PHE A 111 27.25 9.17 -8.91
N PHE A 112 28.10 10.17 -8.69
CA PHE A 112 27.81 11.27 -7.78
C PHE A 112 26.45 11.89 -8.10
N GLY A 113 25.55 11.89 -7.12
CA GLY A 113 24.19 12.40 -7.26
C GLY A 113 23.25 11.51 -8.10
N THR A 114 23.65 10.30 -8.50
CA THR A 114 22.80 9.37 -9.26
C THR A 114 22.62 8.07 -8.50
N THR A 115 21.41 7.83 -8.03
CA THR A 115 21.03 6.60 -7.29
C THR A 115 20.06 5.78 -8.10
N ILE A 116 20.33 4.47 -8.23
CA ILE A 116 19.42 3.47 -8.75
C ILE A 116 18.87 2.69 -7.56
N SER A 117 17.57 2.43 -7.54
CA SER A 117 16.93 1.64 -6.50
C SER A 117 15.92 0.65 -7.05
N LEU A 118 15.68 -0.40 -6.28
CA LEU A 118 14.69 -1.43 -6.54
C LEU A 118 13.98 -1.75 -5.23
N ASN A 119 12.66 -1.62 -5.21
CA ASN A 119 11.81 -2.13 -4.16
C ASN A 119 10.99 -3.30 -4.72
N ALA A 120 11.03 -4.46 -4.06
CA ALA A 120 10.26 -5.63 -4.46
C ALA A 120 9.56 -6.21 -3.23
N ARG A 121 8.33 -6.62 -3.39
CA ARG A 121 7.54 -7.24 -2.32
C ARG A 121 6.66 -8.35 -2.86
N TYR A 122 6.55 -9.43 -2.10
CA TYR A 122 5.55 -10.46 -2.27
C TYR A 122 4.77 -10.62 -0.98
N ILE A 123 3.45 -10.68 -1.09
CA ILE A 123 2.53 -10.94 0.02
C ILE A 123 1.63 -12.10 -0.37
N LEU A 124 1.42 -13.02 0.56
CA LEU A 124 0.35 -13.99 0.58
C LEU A 124 -0.49 -13.66 1.81
N ASP A 125 -1.73 -13.25 1.64
CA ASP A 125 -2.66 -12.91 2.72
C ASP A 125 -4.11 -13.22 2.34
N THR A 126 -5.06 -12.88 3.21
CA THR A 126 -6.49 -12.95 2.93
C THR A 126 -7.11 -11.57 2.85
N THR A 127 -8.12 -11.41 1.98
CA THR A 127 -8.75 -10.12 1.67
C THR A 127 -9.38 -9.40 2.86
N LEU A 128 -9.85 -10.12 3.88
CA LEU A 128 -10.47 -9.52 5.08
C LEU A 128 -9.46 -9.09 6.16
N ASP A 129 -8.21 -9.48 6.06
CA ASP A 129 -7.20 -9.16 7.07
C ASP A 129 -6.69 -7.72 6.91
N GLU A 130 -6.70 -7.20 5.69
CA GLU A 130 -6.37 -5.82 5.36
C GLU A 130 -7.58 -5.06 4.78
N GLU A 131 -8.56 -4.78 5.60
CA GLU A 131 -9.88 -4.24 5.24
C GLU A 131 -9.87 -2.93 4.47
N PHE A 132 -8.82 -2.13 4.63
CA PHE A 132 -8.70 -0.82 3.98
C PHE A 132 -7.47 -0.75 3.09
N THR A 133 -7.31 -1.76 2.25
CA THR A 133 -6.18 -1.86 1.32
C THR A 133 -6.27 -0.82 0.20
N GLU A 134 -5.26 -0.79 -0.63
CA GLU A 134 -5.24 0.06 -1.82
C GLU A 134 -6.27 -0.36 -2.87
N GLU A 135 -6.73 -1.60 -2.82
CA GLU A 135 -7.67 -2.21 -3.77
C GLU A 135 -9.14 -1.98 -3.43
N GLY A 136 -9.43 -1.30 -2.33
CA GLY A 136 -10.78 -1.20 -1.80
C GLY A 136 -11.14 -2.34 -0.84
N LEU A 137 -12.33 -2.30 -0.28
CA LEU A 137 -12.82 -3.36 0.57
C LEU A 137 -13.40 -4.48 -0.28
N LEU A 138 -12.82 -5.65 -0.15
CA LEU A 138 -13.36 -6.89 -0.71
C LEU A 138 -14.07 -7.64 0.41
N LEU A 139 -15.38 -7.82 0.26
CA LEU A 139 -16.24 -8.48 1.26
C LEU A 139 -16.14 -10.01 1.25
N SER A 140 -15.53 -10.56 0.22
CA SER A 140 -15.30 -12.00 0.11
C SER A 140 -13.95 -12.37 0.69
N ARG A 141 -13.92 -13.26 1.67
CA ARG A 141 -12.65 -13.82 2.13
C ARG A 141 -12.08 -14.75 1.06
N GLN A 142 -10.96 -14.35 0.49
CA GLN A 142 -10.21 -15.14 -0.48
C GLN A 142 -8.71 -14.94 -0.20
N GLU A 143 -7.94 -15.98 -0.39
CA GLU A 143 -6.50 -15.89 -0.41
C GLU A 143 -6.06 -15.09 -1.64
N ARG A 144 -5.06 -14.24 -1.48
CA ARG A 144 -4.51 -13.46 -2.57
C ARG A 144 -3.00 -13.42 -2.52
N HIS A 145 -2.42 -13.38 -3.71
CA HIS A 145 -1.00 -13.21 -3.95
C HIS A 145 -0.77 -11.81 -4.52
N VAL A 146 0.03 -11.01 -3.84
CA VAL A 146 0.37 -9.67 -4.26
C VAL A 146 1.85 -9.61 -4.60
N TYR A 147 2.17 -9.21 -5.81
CA TYR A 147 3.52 -8.97 -6.29
C TYR A 147 3.70 -7.49 -6.58
N SER A 148 4.70 -6.85 -6.00
CA SER A 148 5.06 -5.49 -6.35
C SER A 148 6.55 -5.38 -6.68
N LEU A 149 6.86 -4.58 -7.69
CA LEU A 149 8.21 -4.27 -8.13
C LEU A 149 8.27 -2.81 -8.52
N GLU A 150 9.19 -2.05 -7.93
CA GLU A 150 9.36 -0.63 -8.21
C GLU A 150 10.83 -0.31 -8.44
N PRO A 151 11.32 -0.38 -9.69
CA PRO A 151 12.61 0.18 -10.07
C PRO A 151 12.51 1.70 -10.13
N ALA A 152 13.57 2.38 -9.67
CA ALA A 152 13.66 3.82 -9.76
C ALA A 152 15.10 4.29 -9.98
N VAL A 153 15.21 5.45 -10.63
CA VAL A 153 16.48 6.17 -10.82
C VAL A 153 16.25 7.60 -10.36
N GLN A 154 17.10 8.08 -9.46
CA GLN A 154 17.11 9.47 -9.03
C GLN A 154 18.42 10.10 -9.46
N TRP A 155 18.35 11.29 -10.07
CA TRP A 155 19.49 12.06 -10.52
C TRP A 155 19.41 13.51 -10.03
N GLN A 156 20.37 13.90 -9.20
CA GLN A 156 20.59 15.28 -8.80
C GLN A 156 21.38 15.99 -9.89
N ALA A 157 20.67 16.68 -10.79
CA ALA A 157 21.28 17.35 -11.96
C ALA A 157 22.06 18.60 -11.56
N THR A 158 21.62 19.30 -10.52
CA THR A 158 22.31 20.44 -9.89
C THR A 158 22.09 20.39 -8.38
N GLU A 159 22.74 21.28 -7.62
CA GLU A 159 22.50 21.41 -6.17
C GLU A 159 21.03 21.68 -5.83
N ARG A 160 20.25 22.21 -6.78
CA ARG A 160 18.86 22.63 -6.60
C ARG A 160 17.84 21.81 -7.38
N SER A 161 18.26 21.02 -8.36
CA SER A 161 17.34 20.29 -9.21
C SER A 161 17.57 18.79 -9.14
N THR A 162 16.49 18.05 -8.91
CA THR A 162 16.48 16.59 -8.87
C THR A 162 15.43 16.06 -9.83
N TRP A 163 15.81 15.06 -10.60
CA TRP A 163 14.95 14.25 -11.45
C TRP A 163 14.82 12.86 -10.85
N ALA A 164 13.63 12.30 -10.87
CA ALA A 164 13.42 10.91 -10.54
C ALA A 164 12.50 10.25 -11.56
N PHE A 165 12.85 9.04 -11.95
CA PHE A 165 12.05 8.19 -12.81
C PHE A 165 11.73 6.91 -12.02
N SER A 166 10.46 6.50 -11.98
CA SER A 166 10.03 5.23 -11.40
C SER A 166 9.06 4.49 -12.30
N ALA A 167 9.08 3.16 -12.20
CA ALA A 167 8.26 2.28 -13.00
C ALA A 167 7.65 1.17 -12.12
N PRO A 168 6.75 1.51 -11.15
CA PRO A 168 6.12 0.53 -10.31
C PRO A 168 5.19 -0.39 -11.11
N VAL A 169 5.30 -1.69 -10.81
CA VAL A 169 4.42 -2.76 -11.30
C VAL A 169 3.79 -3.43 -10.09
N TYR A 170 2.50 -3.61 -10.12
CA TYR A 170 1.72 -4.24 -9.07
C TYR A 170 0.80 -5.28 -9.69
N HIS A 171 0.81 -6.50 -9.19
CA HIS A 171 0.02 -7.59 -9.71
C HIS A 171 -0.66 -8.34 -8.57
N VAL A 172 -1.95 -8.59 -8.68
CA VAL A 172 -2.78 -9.28 -7.70
C VAL A 172 -3.49 -10.45 -8.34
N ASN A 173 -3.30 -11.63 -7.75
CA ASN A 173 -4.03 -12.83 -8.08
C ASN A 173 -4.88 -13.24 -6.87
N TYR A 174 -6.13 -13.59 -7.11
CA TYR A 174 -7.03 -14.11 -6.10
C TYR A 174 -7.25 -15.61 -6.32
N GLU A 175 -7.27 -16.37 -5.22
CA GLU A 175 -7.70 -17.77 -5.29
C GLU A 175 -9.23 -17.83 -5.23
N GLY A 176 -9.87 -18.21 -6.35
CA GLY A 176 -11.34 -18.37 -6.49
C GLY A 176 -11.95 -17.36 -7.47
N ASP A 177 -13.28 -17.41 -7.62
CA ASP A 177 -14.02 -16.78 -8.71
C ASP A 177 -14.73 -15.47 -8.29
N LYS A 178 -14.57 -15.02 -7.04
CA LYS A 178 -15.33 -13.86 -6.52
C LYS A 178 -14.68 -12.52 -6.82
N ASN A 179 -13.36 -12.50 -6.94
CA ASN A 179 -12.58 -11.31 -7.25
C ASN A 179 -11.81 -11.53 -8.55
N GLN A 180 -11.50 -10.46 -9.25
CA GLN A 180 -10.77 -10.49 -10.51
C GLN A 180 -9.29 -10.21 -10.27
N ASP A 181 -8.45 -10.99 -10.93
CA ASP A 181 -7.03 -10.69 -11.03
C ASP A 181 -6.81 -9.39 -11.78
N TYR A 182 -5.82 -8.62 -11.36
CA TYR A 182 -5.47 -7.40 -12.08
C TYR A 182 -3.98 -7.08 -11.97
N SER A 183 -3.49 -6.30 -12.92
CA SER A 183 -2.16 -5.69 -12.87
C SER A 183 -2.25 -4.17 -13.03
N THR A 184 -1.31 -3.48 -12.42
CA THR A 184 -1.17 -2.04 -12.52
C THR A 184 0.28 -1.70 -12.80
N GLU A 185 0.54 -0.98 -13.87
CA GLU A 185 1.87 -0.54 -14.28
C GLU A 185 1.86 0.97 -14.42
N TYR A 186 2.82 1.66 -13.82
CA TYR A 186 2.97 3.11 -13.96
C TYR A 186 4.36 3.47 -14.43
N LEU A 187 4.45 4.54 -15.23
CA LEU A 187 5.69 5.24 -15.51
C LEU A 187 5.55 6.66 -14.98
N THR A 188 6.40 7.03 -14.04
CA THR A 188 6.36 8.34 -13.39
C THR A 188 7.69 9.04 -13.55
N LEU A 189 7.66 10.28 -14.03
CA LEU A 189 8.79 11.19 -14.03
C LEU A 189 8.49 12.28 -12.99
N SER A 190 9.41 12.51 -12.06
CA SER A 190 9.29 13.55 -11.06
C SER A 190 10.44 14.55 -11.22
N TYR A 191 10.12 15.82 -11.18
CA TYR A 191 11.07 16.91 -11.13
C TYR A 191 10.86 17.74 -9.89
N SER A 192 11.93 18.07 -9.18
CA SER A 192 11.91 19.01 -8.08
C SER A 192 12.97 20.08 -8.24
N TYR A 193 12.62 21.32 -7.88
CA TYR A 193 13.51 22.47 -7.92
C TYR A 193 13.44 23.25 -6.60
N LEU A 194 14.58 23.39 -5.93
CA LEU A 194 14.73 24.17 -4.70
C LEU A 194 14.95 25.64 -5.05
N LEU A 195 14.08 26.52 -4.54
CA LEU A 195 14.16 27.96 -4.76
C LEU A 195 15.35 28.58 -4.02
N ASP A 196 15.63 29.85 -4.31
CA ASP A 196 16.76 30.62 -3.72
C ASP A 196 16.65 30.80 -2.21
N ASP A 197 15.44 30.67 -1.64
CA ASP A 197 15.24 30.73 -0.18
C ASP A 197 15.69 29.44 0.55
N GLU A 198 16.16 28.42 -0.19
CA GLU A 198 16.60 27.11 0.31
C GLU A 198 15.59 26.37 1.19
N LYS A 199 14.34 26.80 1.18
CA LYS A 199 13.22 26.25 1.99
C LYS A 199 12.03 25.84 1.16
N THR A 200 11.87 26.41 -0.02
CA THR A 200 10.72 26.18 -0.89
C THR A 200 11.12 25.36 -2.11
N SER A 201 10.45 24.25 -2.34
CA SER A 201 10.63 23.39 -3.51
C SER A 201 9.39 23.42 -4.40
N LEU A 202 9.59 23.48 -5.70
CA LEU A 202 8.56 23.29 -6.71
C LEU A 202 8.62 21.86 -7.25
N PHE A 203 7.46 21.30 -7.58
CA PHE A 203 7.35 19.93 -8.08
C PHE A 203 6.54 19.89 -9.37
N ALA A 204 6.94 19.01 -10.29
CA ALA A 204 6.17 18.61 -11.46
C ALA A 204 6.27 17.10 -11.63
N GLN A 205 5.14 16.44 -11.88
CA GLN A 205 5.07 14.98 -11.93
C GLN A 205 4.06 14.52 -12.98
N PRO A 206 4.48 14.30 -14.24
CA PRO A 206 3.73 13.53 -15.20
C PRO A 206 3.81 12.04 -14.90
N SER A 207 2.71 11.31 -15.14
CA SER A 207 2.67 9.85 -15.07
C SER A 207 1.73 9.26 -16.12
N VAL A 208 2.03 8.04 -16.53
CA VAL A 208 1.19 7.21 -17.40
C VAL A 208 1.02 5.87 -16.73
N GLY A 209 -0.21 5.43 -16.56
CA GLY A 209 -0.57 4.15 -15.96
C GLY A 209 -1.33 3.25 -16.92
N PHE A 210 -1.15 1.95 -16.73
CA PHE A 210 -1.90 0.89 -17.39
C PHE A 210 -2.45 -0.03 -16.32
N ILE A 211 -3.75 -0.24 -16.33
CA ILE A 211 -4.45 -1.16 -15.42
C ILE A 211 -5.09 -2.21 -16.31
N ASP A 212 -4.74 -3.47 -16.12
CA ASP A 212 -5.24 -4.61 -16.88
C ASP A 212 -6.06 -5.50 -15.94
N PHE A 213 -7.30 -5.76 -16.28
CA PHE A 213 -8.23 -6.64 -15.57
C PHE A 213 -8.49 -7.89 -16.40
N GLU A 214 -9.13 -8.89 -15.83
CA GLU A 214 -9.55 -10.09 -16.55
C GLU A 214 -10.49 -9.76 -17.73
N TYR A 215 -11.36 -8.73 -17.57
CA TYR A 215 -12.39 -8.34 -18.54
C TYR A 215 -12.29 -6.85 -18.91
N GLY A 216 -11.09 -6.37 -19.21
CA GLY A 216 -10.90 -5.01 -19.70
C GLY A 216 -9.58 -4.38 -19.30
N ASP A 217 -9.35 -3.17 -19.80
CA ASP A 217 -8.16 -2.40 -19.48
C ASP A 217 -8.46 -0.90 -19.28
N THR A 218 -7.60 -0.22 -18.55
CA THR A 218 -7.67 1.22 -18.36
C THR A 218 -6.30 1.86 -18.52
N LYS A 219 -6.25 2.93 -19.32
CA LYS A 219 -5.09 3.81 -19.47
C LYS A 219 -5.31 5.07 -18.66
N VAL A 220 -4.32 5.43 -17.86
CA VAL A 220 -4.36 6.58 -16.95
C VAL A 220 -3.25 7.54 -17.34
N TYR A 221 -3.58 8.82 -17.53
CA TYR A 221 -2.63 9.89 -17.78
C TYR A 221 -2.80 10.95 -16.71
N GLU A 222 -1.73 11.29 -16.01
CA GLU A 222 -1.78 12.25 -14.91
C GLU A 222 -0.68 13.30 -15.05
N MET A 223 -0.98 14.52 -14.62
CA MET A 223 0.01 15.59 -14.53
C MET A 223 -0.26 16.37 -13.26
N MET A 224 0.69 16.35 -12.32
CA MET A 224 0.62 17.10 -11.07
C MET A 224 1.70 18.16 -10.98
N PHE A 225 1.37 19.28 -10.36
CA PHE A 225 2.29 20.33 -9.95
C PHE A 225 2.12 20.60 -8.47
N GLY A 226 3.18 21.05 -7.82
CA GLY A 226 3.12 21.27 -6.39
C GLY A 226 4.19 22.19 -5.84
N VAL A 227 4.01 22.52 -4.59
CA VAL A 227 4.96 23.27 -3.77
C VAL A 227 5.14 22.57 -2.44
N GLY A 228 6.38 22.51 -1.97
CA GLY A 228 6.73 22.07 -0.62
C GLY A 228 7.54 23.17 0.06
N ARG A 229 7.37 23.32 1.37
CA ARG A 229 8.09 24.32 2.14
C ARG A 229 8.45 23.82 3.52
N GLU A 230 9.69 24.06 3.90
CA GLU A 230 10.17 23.98 5.27
C GLU A 230 9.87 25.32 5.97
N PHE A 231 8.77 25.39 6.73
CA PHE A 231 8.41 26.60 7.48
C PHE A 231 9.35 26.85 8.64
N THR A 232 9.77 25.77 9.28
CA THR A 232 10.79 25.74 10.34
C THR A 232 11.58 24.43 10.19
N GLU A 233 12.66 24.24 10.95
CA GLU A 233 13.40 22.97 11.02
C GLU A 233 12.54 21.78 11.44
N ARG A 234 11.36 22.03 11.98
CA ARG A 234 10.44 21.04 12.56
C ARG A 234 9.11 20.94 11.83
N LEU A 235 8.80 21.86 10.93
CA LEU A 235 7.53 21.93 10.23
C LEU A 235 7.74 21.98 8.72
N PHE A 236 7.34 20.92 8.05
CA PHE A 236 7.33 20.81 6.60
C PHE A 236 5.91 20.60 6.09
N ALA A 237 5.54 21.24 4.98
CA ALA A 237 4.33 20.96 4.26
C ALA A 237 4.58 20.89 2.76
N LYS A 238 3.87 19.97 2.08
CA LYS A 238 3.87 19.79 0.63
C LYS A 238 2.44 19.66 0.14
N LEU A 239 2.13 20.31 -0.98
CA LEU A 239 0.85 20.19 -1.65
C LEU A 239 1.10 20.02 -3.15
N MET A 240 0.45 19.03 -3.75
CA MET A 240 0.43 18.80 -5.19
C MET A 240 -1.01 18.65 -5.67
N ALA A 241 -1.31 19.19 -6.82
CA ALA A 241 -2.61 19.04 -7.48
C ALA A 241 -2.41 18.96 -8.99
N GLY A 242 -3.33 18.29 -9.65
CA GLY A 242 -3.23 18.06 -11.08
C GLY A 242 -4.50 17.48 -11.68
N LEU A 243 -4.38 17.08 -12.92
CA LEU A 243 -5.47 16.47 -13.69
C LEU A 243 -5.12 15.03 -14.03
N SER A 244 -6.15 14.19 -14.06
CA SER A 244 -6.11 12.84 -14.59
C SER A 244 -7.07 12.70 -15.76
N TYR A 245 -6.66 11.97 -16.77
CA TYR A 245 -7.51 11.51 -17.86
C TYR A 245 -7.41 9.99 -17.93
N THR A 246 -8.56 9.32 -17.85
CA THR A 246 -8.66 7.86 -17.95
C THR A 246 -9.40 7.48 -19.21
N ARG A 247 -8.95 6.42 -19.87
CA ARG A 247 -9.66 5.74 -20.94
C ARG A 247 -9.73 4.26 -20.61
N SER A 248 -10.96 3.78 -20.43
CA SER A 248 -11.25 2.39 -20.06
C SER A 248 -11.97 1.69 -21.20
N HIS A 249 -11.58 0.45 -21.40
CA HIS A 249 -12.23 -0.52 -22.27
C HIS A 249 -12.68 -1.69 -21.41
N ILE A 250 -13.95 -2.05 -21.51
CA ILE A 250 -14.55 -3.17 -20.77
C ILE A 250 -15.03 -4.18 -21.80
N ASP A 251 -14.55 -5.41 -21.69
CA ASP A 251 -14.96 -6.52 -22.55
C ASP A 251 -16.38 -7.01 -22.19
N GLU A 252 -17.10 -7.56 -23.15
CA GLU A 252 -18.36 -8.25 -22.90
C GLU A 252 -18.11 -9.51 -22.04
N ARG A 253 -19.02 -9.74 -21.08
CA ARG A 253 -18.93 -10.90 -20.20
C ARG A 253 -20.17 -11.76 -20.28
N PHE A 254 -19.96 -13.07 -20.35
CA PHE A 254 -21.00 -14.09 -20.33
C PHE A 254 -20.81 -15.01 -19.13
N GLU A 255 -21.88 -15.26 -18.38
CA GLU A 255 -21.85 -16.25 -17.30
C GLU A 255 -22.66 -17.50 -17.69
N PRO A 256 -22.14 -18.72 -17.44
CA PRO A 256 -22.84 -19.95 -17.71
C PRO A 256 -23.99 -20.16 -16.72
N ILE A 257 -25.20 -20.35 -17.22
CA ILE A 257 -26.36 -20.78 -16.42
C ILE A 257 -26.85 -22.10 -16.97
N GLY A 258 -26.39 -23.22 -16.40
CA GLY A 258 -26.65 -24.55 -16.92
C GLY A 258 -26.06 -24.74 -18.33
N PRO A 259 -26.86 -25.17 -19.34
CA PRO A 259 -26.39 -25.32 -20.71
C PRO A 259 -26.35 -23.99 -21.51
N PHE A 260 -26.75 -22.88 -20.93
CA PHE A 260 -26.85 -21.57 -21.57
C PHE A 260 -25.81 -20.61 -21.01
N SER A 261 -25.40 -19.63 -21.81
CA SER A 261 -24.62 -18.48 -21.37
C SER A 261 -25.50 -17.24 -21.41
N ILE A 262 -25.56 -16.50 -20.31
CA ILE A 262 -26.27 -15.21 -20.24
C ILE A 262 -25.22 -14.12 -20.27
N LYS A 263 -25.44 -13.11 -21.12
CA LYS A 263 -24.63 -11.91 -21.18
C LYS A 263 -24.91 -11.08 -19.91
N VAL A 264 -23.90 -10.91 -19.09
CA VAL A 264 -24.00 -10.16 -17.81
C VAL A 264 -23.35 -8.79 -17.89
N GLN A 265 -22.55 -8.55 -18.94
CA GLN A 265 -21.87 -7.27 -19.17
C GLN A 265 -21.73 -7.00 -20.67
N ASP A 266 -22.03 -5.78 -21.10
CA ASP A 266 -21.80 -5.30 -22.46
C ASP A 266 -20.38 -4.77 -22.64
N GLU A 267 -19.83 -4.86 -23.87
CA GLU A 267 -18.61 -4.16 -24.24
C GLU A 267 -18.83 -2.65 -24.18
N GLU A 268 -17.93 -1.92 -23.53
CA GLU A 268 -18.03 -0.47 -23.38
C GLU A 268 -16.66 0.21 -23.41
N ASP A 269 -16.61 1.31 -24.14
CA ASP A 269 -15.52 2.28 -24.13
C ASP A 269 -15.96 3.56 -23.43
N TYR A 270 -15.27 3.99 -22.40
CA TYR A 270 -15.53 5.29 -21.77
C TYR A 270 -14.24 6.03 -21.42
N SER A 271 -14.36 7.36 -21.29
CA SER A 271 -13.26 8.18 -20.82
C SER A 271 -13.75 9.19 -19.79
N LYS A 272 -12.92 9.45 -18.81
CA LYS A 272 -13.20 10.42 -17.74
C LYS A 272 -12.01 11.30 -17.45
N THR A 273 -12.32 12.58 -17.18
CA THR A 273 -11.33 13.53 -16.68
C THR A 273 -11.64 13.85 -15.21
N GLY A 274 -10.62 13.85 -14.37
CA GLY A 274 -10.74 14.15 -12.96
C GLY A 274 -9.57 14.99 -12.48
N TRP A 275 -9.58 15.31 -11.19
CA TRP A 275 -8.41 15.88 -10.54
C TRP A 275 -7.73 14.83 -9.66
N VAL A 276 -6.42 14.94 -9.52
CA VAL A 276 -5.55 14.15 -8.64
C VAL A 276 -4.77 15.08 -7.74
N GLY A 277 -4.34 14.59 -6.59
CA GLY A 277 -3.61 15.43 -5.67
C GLY A 277 -2.98 14.66 -4.53
N ALA A 278 -1.97 15.28 -3.93
CA ALA A 278 -1.28 14.77 -2.75
C ALA A 278 -0.95 15.94 -1.81
N GLY A 279 -1.06 15.70 -0.53
CA GLY A 279 -0.69 16.65 0.51
C GLY A 279 0.06 15.95 1.62
N GLU A 280 1.08 16.59 2.15
CA GLU A 280 1.89 16.08 3.25
C GLU A 280 2.14 17.22 4.23
N LEU A 281 1.99 16.92 5.52
CA LEU A 281 2.36 17.81 6.61
C LEU A 281 3.13 16.98 7.63
N LYS A 282 4.34 17.43 7.97
CA LYS A 282 5.20 16.84 9.01
C LYS A 282 5.49 17.87 10.06
N TRP A 283 5.30 17.51 11.31
CA TRP A 283 5.63 18.32 12.45
C TRP A 283 6.34 17.50 13.52
N ASP A 284 7.58 17.87 13.77
CA ASP A 284 8.43 17.25 14.78
C ASP A 284 8.52 18.17 16.00
N TRP A 285 8.42 17.60 17.22
CA TRP A 285 8.69 18.31 18.47
C TRP A 285 9.59 17.45 19.36
N ASP A 286 10.10 18.01 20.44
CA ASP A 286 11.15 17.37 21.26
C ASP A 286 10.82 15.94 21.73
N ARG A 287 9.54 15.61 21.88
CA ARG A 287 9.08 14.30 22.37
C ARG A 287 8.19 13.54 21.42
N GLY A 288 8.04 13.96 20.18
CA GLY A 288 7.16 13.27 19.26
C GLY A 288 7.17 13.84 17.86
N GLN A 289 6.31 13.27 17.05
CA GLN A 289 6.08 13.68 15.66
C GLN A 289 4.61 13.53 15.29
N TRP A 290 4.17 14.34 14.36
CA TRP A 290 2.87 14.24 13.74
C TRP A 290 3.02 14.33 12.22
N ASN A 291 2.44 13.35 11.52
CA ASN A 291 2.42 13.29 10.07
C ASN A 291 0.97 13.25 9.60
N MET A 292 0.65 14.02 8.58
CA MET A 292 -0.63 13.97 7.90
C MET A 292 -0.38 13.84 6.39
N ASN A 293 -1.03 12.87 5.76
CA ASN A 293 -0.93 12.60 4.33
C ASN A 293 -2.32 12.56 3.72
N PHE A 294 -2.52 13.29 2.65
CA PHE A 294 -3.69 13.21 1.79
C PHE A 294 -3.26 12.73 0.41
N VAL A 295 -4.01 11.79 -0.16
CA VAL A 295 -3.81 11.32 -1.53
C VAL A 295 -5.15 11.15 -2.20
N ARG A 296 -5.29 11.71 -3.41
CA ARG A 296 -6.36 11.40 -4.35
C ARG A 296 -5.76 10.86 -5.64
N ARG A 297 -6.15 9.64 -6.00
CA ARG A 297 -5.62 8.95 -7.18
C ARG A 297 -6.64 8.04 -7.83
N VAL A 298 -6.36 7.66 -9.08
CA VAL A 298 -7.02 6.56 -9.78
C VAL A 298 -6.38 5.24 -9.33
N SER A 299 -7.17 4.22 -9.08
CA SER A 299 -6.72 2.88 -8.67
C SER A 299 -7.59 1.78 -9.25
N ALA A 300 -7.08 0.55 -9.22
CA ALA A 300 -7.83 -0.65 -9.55
C ALA A 300 -8.67 -1.15 -8.36
N SER A 301 -9.69 -1.94 -8.66
CA SER A 301 -10.48 -2.73 -7.70
C SER A 301 -10.39 -4.21 -8.05
N GLY A 302 -10.38 -5.08 -7.04
CA GLY A 302 -10.52 -6.53 -7.24
C GLY A 302 -11.88 -6.96 -7.83
N TYR A 303 -12.80 -6.03 -8.02
CA TYR A 303 -14.06 -6.27 -8.77
C TYR A 303 -13.94 -5.98 -10.27
N GLY A 304 -12.73 -5.62 -10.76
CA GLY A 304 -12.49 -5.35 -12.18
C GLY A 304 -12.90 -3.95 -12.61
N GLU A 305 -12.90 -2.99 -11.70
CA GLU A 305 -13.29 -1.61 -11.96
C GLU A 305 -12.17 -0.62 -11.65
N THR A 306 -12.22 0.53 -12.33
CA THR A 306 -11.37 1.67 -12.01
C THR A 306 -12.06 2.56 -10.99
N LEU A 307 -11.36 2.87 -9.91
CA LEU A 307 -11.84 3.65 -8.78
C LEU A 307 -11.10 4.99 -8.65
N ILE A 308 -11.81 6.02 -8.18
CA ILE A 308 -11.18 7.20 -7.58
C ILE A 308 -11.14 6.99 -6.08
N ARG A 309 -9.97 7.14 -5.50
CA ARG A 309 -9.76 7.00 -4.06
C ARG A 309 -9.19 8.26 -3.47
N ASP A 310 -9.88 8.78 -2.45
CA ASP A 310 -9.42 9.81 -1.54
C ASP A 310 -9.02 9.15 -0.22
N ARG A 311 -7.84 9.45 0.29
CA ARG A 311 -7.40 8.98 1.60
C ARG A 311 -6.68 10.09 2.35
N LEU A 312 -7.15 10.37 3.54
CA LEU A 312 -6.48 11.20 4.54
C LEU A 312 -6.01 10.28 5.68
N THR A 313 -4.70 10.25 5.92
CA THR A 313 -4.13 9.52 7.06
C THR A 313 -3.37 10.50 7.93
N THR A 314 -3.59 10.43 9.23
CA THR A 314 -2.81 11.18 10.21
C THR A 314 -2.26 10.24 11.26
N GLU A 315 -0.99 10.40 11.59
CA GLU A 315 -0.26 9.58 12.55
C GLU A 315 0.45 10.50 13.54
N ALA A 316 0.31 10.19 14.81
CA ALA A 316 1.02 10.88 15.87
C ALA A 316 1.77 9.88 16.75
N SER A 317 2.98 10.21 17.12
CA SER A 317 3.75 9.49 18.12
C SER A 317 4.25 10.45 19.19
N TRP A 318 4.13 10.08 20.45
CA TRP A 318 4.53 10.92 21.57
C TRP A 318 5.20 10.08 22.66
N ARG A 319 6.43 10.44 23.00
CA ARG A 319 7.18 9.87 24.11
C ARG A 319 6.73 10.53 25.42
N ILE A 320 5.81 9.89 26.14
CA ILE A 320 5.27 10.38 27.42
C ILE A 320 6.35 10.33 28.51
N THR A 321 7.06 9.18 28.59
CA THR A 321 8.23 8.98 29.44
C THR A 321 9.33 8.29 28.63
N GLU A 322 10.46 7.97 29.22
CA GLU A 322 11.54 7.21 28.54
C GLU A 322 11.07 5.81 28.11
N ARG A 323 10.10 5.22 28.82
CA ARG A 323 9.60 3.87 28.57
C ARG A 323 8.18 3.80 28.03
N ILE A 324 7.43 4.90 28.10
CA ILE A 324 6.03 4.92 27.65
C ILE A 324 5.90 5.81 26.43
N HIS A 325 5.38 5.23 25.35
CA HIS A 325 5.10 5.92 24.10
C HIS A 325 3.62 5.79 23.76
N PHE A 326 3.01 6.89 23.38
CA PHE A 326 1.71 6.89 22.74
C PHE A 326 1.90 6.88 21.22
N LYS A 327 1.08 6.10 20.51
CA LYS A 327 0.96 6.13 19.04
C LYS A 327 -0.52 6.22 18.70
N GLY A 328 -0.86 7.06 17.73
CA GLY A 328 -2.24 7.18 17.26
C GLY A 328 -2.26 7.28 15.75
N ARG A 329 -3.20 6.59 15.11
CA ARG A 329 -3.47 6.71 13.68
C ARG A 329 -4.95 6.93 13.47
N LEU A 330 -5.29 7.86 12.57
CA LEU A 330 -6.62 8.07 12.03
C LEU A 330 -6.50 8.01 10.50
N SER A 331 -7.34 7.21 9.85
CA SER A 331 -7.46 7.17 8.40
C SER A 331 -8.91 7.38 8.02
N ILE A 332 -9.14 8.29 7.07
CA ILE A 332 -10.44 8.54 6.46
C ILE A 332 -10.26 8.28 4.97
N GLY A 333 -11.07 7.39 4.41
CA GLY A 333 -11.04 7.05 3.00
C GLY A 333 -12.40 7.29 2.34
N GLN A 334 -12.41 7.72 1.10
CA GLN A 334 -13.58 7.70 0.23
C GLN A 334 -13.20 6.98 -1.05
N VAL A 335 -14.03 6.05 -1.46
CA VAL A 335 -13.90 5.32 -2.72
C VAL A 335 -15.11 5.60 -3.57
N LYS A 336 -14.90 5.83 -4.86
CA LYS A 336 -15.94 6.06 -5.87
C LYS A 336 -15.60 5.29 -7.14
N SER A 337 -16.57 4.55 -7.67
CA SER A 337 -16.44 3.92 -8.98
C SER A 337 -16.39 4.97 -10.09
N GLN A 338 -15.59 4.69 -11.13
CA GLN A 338 -15.57 5.46 -12.38
C GLN A 338 -16.52 4.92 -13.44
N SER A 339 -17.05 3.70 -13.30
CA SER A 339 -18.01 3.13 -14.24
C SER A 339 -19.32 3.91 -14.25
N ASP A 340 -20.05 3.88 -15.37
CA ASP A 340 -21.37 4.53 -15.47
C ASP A 340 -22.43 3.67 -14.76
N LYS A 341 -23.34 4.30 -14.01
CA LYS A 341 -24.35 3.60 -13.17
C LYS A 341 -25.31 2.71 -13.97
N THR A 342 -25.41 2.92 -15.27
CA THR A 342 -26.29 2.15 -16.16
C THR A 342 -25.83 0.72 -16.41
N LEU A 343 -24.58 0.39 -16.14
CA LEU A 343 -23.98 -0.91 -16.44
C LEU A 343 -23.68 -1.74 -15.18
N ARG A 344 -23.98 -1.21 -14.01
CA ARG A 344 -23.76 -1.94 -12.76
C ARG A 344 -24.57 -3.21 -12.75
N SER A 345 -23.88 -4.34 -12.85
CA SER A 345 -24.41 -5.66 -12.62
C SER A 345 -25.18 -5.70 -11.29
N TYR A 346 -26.29 -6.42 -11.25
CA TYR A 346 -27.19 -6.62 -10.09
C TYR A 346 -26.49 -7.07 -8.78
N TYR A 347 -25.19 -7.33 -8.84
CA TYR A 347 -24.39 -7.91 -7.76
C TYR A 347 -23.51 -6.90 -7.00
N TYR A 348 -23.28 -5.65 -7.49
CA TYR A 348 -22.22 -4.76 -6.97
C TYR A 348 -22.72 -3.33 -6.69
N ASP A 349 -23.72 -3.16 -5.81
CA ASP A 349 -24.18 -1.86 -5.32
C ASP A 349 -23.24 -1.24 -4.24
N TYR A 350 -22.00 -1.77 -4.09
CA TYR A 350 -21.11 -1.43 -2.97
C TYR A 350 -19.91 -0.56 -3.33
N ASP A 351 -19.91 0.10 -4.48
CA ASP A 351 -18.69 0.75 -5.01
C ASP A 351 -18.40 2.13 -4.42
N ASP A 352 -19.44 2.86 -3.96
CA ASP A 352 -19.30 4.16 -3.33
C ASP A 352 -19.39 4.04 -1.80
N TYR A 353 -18.27 4.18 -1.11
CA TYR A 353 -18.26 4.09 0.35
C TYR A 353 -17.26 5.04 0.99
N VAL A 354 -17.46 5.32 2.26
CA VAL A 354 -16.54 6.05 3.12
C VAL A 354 -16.05 5.13 4.24
N THR A 355 -14.76 5.19 4.51
CA THR A 355 -14.12 4.41 5.58
C THR A 355 -13.57 5.33 6.65
N TYR A 356 -13.66 4.89 7.90
CA TYR A 356 -13.02 5.51 9.06
C TYR A 356 -12.28 4.44 9.83
N ASP A 357 -11.02 4.68 10.15
CA ASP A 357 -10.18 3.79 10.94
C ASP A 357 -9.43 4.61 11.98
N VAL A 358 -9.58 4.26 13.26
CA VAL A 358 -8.93 4.94 14.38
C VAL A 358 -8.20 3.91 15.20
N SER A 359 -6.91 4.09 15.44
CA SER A 359 -6.10 3.14 16.20
C SER A 359 -5.11 3.82 17.15
N PRO A 360 -5.55 4.15 18.39
CA PRO A 360 -4.66 4.54 19.47
C PRO A 360 -3.92 3.33 20.08
N ALA A 361 -2.68 3.54 20.49
CA ALA A 361 -1.84 2.54 21.12
C ALA A 361 -0.97 3.15 22.23
N ILE A 362 -0.76 2.37 23.27
CA ILE A 362 0.26 2.63 24.31
C ILE A 362 1.31 1.53 24.19
N VAL A 363 2.55 1.94 24.07
CA VAL A 363 3.73 1.07 24.00
C VAL A 363 4.52 1.27 25.28
N TYR A 364 4.78 0.19 26.02
CA TYR A 364 5.65 0.15 27.17
C TYR A 364 6.91 -0.64 26.87
N GLN A 365 8.06 0.02 26.92
CA GLN A 365 9.35 -0.62 26.75
C GLN A 365 9.73 -1.36 28.03
N LEU A 366 9.53 -2.67 28.04
CA LEU A 366 9.84 -3.52 29.20
C LEU A 366 11.37 -3.67 29.37
N THR A 367 12.07 -3.92 28.26
CA THR A 367 13.53 -3.99 28.18
C THR A 367 13.99 -3.32 26.87
N GLU A 368 15.30 -3.24 26.60
CA GLU A 368 15.83 -2.74 25.32
C GLU A 368 15.40 -3.60 24.11
N ARG A 369 14.98 -4.84 24.36
CA ARG A 369 14.62 -5.83 23.31
C ARG A 369 13.15 -6.22 23.31
N ILE A 370 12.40 -5.86 24.37
CA ILE A 370 11.01 -6.30 24.56
C ILE A 370 10.13 -5.10 24.81
N ASP A 371 9.13 -4.95 23.95
CA ASP A 371 8.04 -3.99 24.09
C ASP A 371 6.72 -4.71 24.34
N VAL A 372 5.88 -4.15 25.20
CA VAL A 372 4.48 -4.55 25.38
C VAL A 372 3.60 -3.43 24.86
N GLN A 373 2.66 -3.76 24.00
CA GLN A 373 1.75 -2.79 23.41
C GLN A 373 0.31 -3.17 23.72
N ALA A 374 -0.49 -2.18 24.10
CA ALA A 374 -1.93 -2.29 24.17
C ALA A 374 -2.50 -1.31 23.13
N TYR A 375 -3.31 -1.78 22.21
CA TYR A 375 -3.93 -0.91 21.23
C TYR A 375 -5.36 -1.33 20.93
N TYR A 376 -6.14 -0.34 20.52
CA TYR A 376 -7.52 -0.47 20.11
C TYR A 376 -7.63 -0.03 18.65
N ARG A 377 -8.47 -0.69 17.88
CA ARG A 377 -8.79 -0.27 16.53
C ARG A 377 -10.29 -0.27 16.32
N TYR A 378 -10.82 0.86 15.90
CA TYR A 378 -12.19 1.02 15.45
C TYR A 378 -12.18 1.23 13.93
N SER A 379 -12.92 0.40 13.23
CA SER A 379 -13.11 0.49 11.78
C SER A 379 -14.58 0.62 11.46
N LEU A 380 -14.94 1.55 10.55
CA LEU A 380 -16.30 1.78 10.10
C LEU A 380 -16.30 1.97 8.58
N ILE A 381 -17.29 1.35 7.92
CA ILE A 381 -17.59 1.56 6.50
C ILE A 381 -19.03 1.97 6.38
N ASP A 382 -19.27 3.02 5.59
CA ASP A 382 -20.58 3.56 5.28
C ASP A 382 -20.77 3.55 3.76
N TYR A 383 -21.58 2.62 3.28
CA TYR A 383 -21.98 2.51 1.87
C TYR A 383 -23.08 3.52 1.56
N LYS A 384 -22.81 4.41 0.61
CA LYS A 384 -23.69 5.56 0.35
C LYS A 384 -24.99 5.20 -0.37
N GLU A 385 -24.96 4.19 -1.23
CA GLU A 385 -26.09 3.84 -2.10
C GLU A 385 -27.11 2.91 -1.43
N VAL A 386 -26.66 2.00 -0.58
CA VAL A 386 -27.54 0.97 0.03
C VAL A 386 -27.86 1.21 1.51
N SER A 387 -27.47 2.37 2.08
CA SER A 387 -27.62 2.66 3.52
C SER A 387 -27.15 1.52 4.42
N ASP A 388 -26.01 0.92 4.05
CA ASP A 388 -25.36 -0.16 4.78
C ASP A 388 -24.13 0.38 5.53
N THR A 389 -24.19 0.35 6.86
CA THR A 389 -23.09 0.77 7.71
C THR A 389 -22.59 -0.41 8.50
N ARG A 390 -21.29 -0.65 8.47
CA ARG A 390 -20.61 -1.74 9.18
C ARG A 390 -19.53 -1.19 10.07
N HIS A 391 -19.37 -1.78 11.24
CA HIS A 391 -18.35 -1.39 12.20
C HIS A 391 -17.70 -2.62 12.83
N ARG A 392 -16.49 -2.41 13.34
CA ARG A 392 -15.67 -3.44 13.97
C ARG A 392 -14.79 -2.82 15.05
N ASN A 393 -14.77 -3.43 16.20
CA ASN A 393 -13.90 -3.07 17.31
C ASN A 393 -12.89 -4.19 17.56
N ARG A 394 -11.60 -3.85 17.61
CA ARG A 394 -10.54 -4.79 17.94
C ARG A 394 -9.72 -4.27 19.10
N PHE A 395 -9.44 -5.12 20.06
CA PHE A 395 -8.55 -4.86 21.19
C PHE A 395 -7.39 -5.83 21.11
N PHE A 396 -6.18 -5.30 21.21
CA PHE A 396 -4.97 -6.08 21.05
C PHE A 396 -4.03 -5.89 22.23
N ILE A 397 -3.41 -6.98 22.66
CA ILE A 397 -2.22 -6.96 23.49
C ILE A 397 -1.12 -7.64 22.72
N ARG A 398 -0.01 -6.94 22.49
CA ARG A 398 1.13 -7.41 21.73
C ARG A 398 2.38 -7.43 22.57
N LEU A 399 3.15 -8.50 22.46
CA LEU A 399 4.52 -8.59 22.95
C LEU A 399 5.44 -8.64 21.73
N ASP A 400 6.32 -7.65 21.61
CA ASP A 400 7.30 -7.58 20.54
C ASP A 400 8.69 -7.85 21.11
N TYR A 401 9.40 -8.83 20.54
CA TYR A 401 10.81 -9.07 20.75
C TYR A 401 11.59 -8.69 19.50
N ARG A 402 12.72 -7.99 19.69
CA ARG A 402 13.66 -7.62 18.65
C ARG A 402 15.08 -7.70 19.17
N ASP A 403 15.98 -8.25 18.38
CA ASP A 403 17.42 -8.31 18.66
C ASP A 403 18.24 -7.95 17.41
N VAL A 404 19.54 -7.73 17.58
CA VAL A 404 20.51 -7.57 16.50
C VAL A 404 21.63 -8.57 16.75
N TRP A 405 21.73 -9.61 15.89
CA TRP A 405 22.66 -10.71 16.11
C TRP A 405 24.06 -10.46 15.56
N PHE A 406 24.18 -9.65 14.53
CA PHE A 406 25.45 -9.22 13.99
C PHE A 406 25.39 -7.72 13.70
N GLY A 407 26.43 -7.00 14.07
CA GLY A 407 26.65 -5.60 13.77
C GLY A 407 28.16 -5.35 13.92
N GLN A 408 28.90 -5.27 12.82
CA GLN A 408 30.30 -4.81 12.79
C GLN A 408 30.38 -3.57 11.92
#